data_39563acd103491192f34ba621757c431
#
_entry.id   39563acd103491192f34ba621757c431
#
_cell.length_a   1.000
_cell.length_b   1.000
_cell.length_c   1.000
_cell.angle_alpha   90.00
_cell.angle_beta   90.00
_cell.angle_gamma   90.00
#
_symmetry.space_group_name_H-M   'P 1'
#
loop_
_entity.id
_entity.type
_entity.pdbx_description
1 polymer ?
#
loop_
_entity_poly.entity_id
_entity_poly.type
_entity_poly.pdbx_seq_one_letter_code
_entity_poly.pdbx_strand_id
1 'polypeptide(L)'
;MIKDLLKVKNCFIKESVKDWEDAICVACAPMIEQGYCTKEYEDAVFENTEKFGPYYVLCENFALIHASNQSGVNETQMAVTVLKEPVRFKPDGYDVRILVTLVAKDNHSHMEGIQAVSNIFADESKVNSLLNASTPQEIYNIFVENVG
;
A
#
# COMPACT_ATOMS: atom_id res chain seq x y z
N MET A 1 -16.08 -4.83 -1.25
CA MET A 1 -15.48 -3.92 -0.26
C MET A 1 -14.06 -4.38 0.04
N ILE A 2 -13.52 -4.07 1.19
CA ILE A 2 -12.10 -4.37 1.45
C ILE A 2 -11.79 -5.88 1.44
N LYS A 3 -12.75 -6.71 1.83
CA LYS A 3 -12.61 -8.16 1.75
C LYS A 3 -12.40 -8.66 0.32
N ASP A 4 -12.93 -7.93 -0.66
CA ASP A 4 -12.80 -8.27 -2.07
C ASP A 4 -11.49 -7.75 -2.65
N LEU A 5 -10.88 -6.77 -2.00
CA LEU A 5 -9.66 -6.12 -2.46
C LEU A 5 -8.38 -6.71 -1.85
N LEU A 6 -8.46 -7.21 -0.62
CA LEU A 6 -7.30 -7.70 0.12
C LEU A 6 -7.42 -9.20 0.39
N LYS A 7 -6.32 -9.91 0.19
CA LYS A 7 -6.22 -11.35 0.49
C LYS A 7 -5.02 -11.57 1.41
N VAL A 8 -5.09 -12.61 2.24
CA VAL A 8 -4.00 -12.93 3.17
C VAL A 8 -2.67 -13.10 2.43
N LYS A 9 -2.70 -13.72 1.25
CA LYS A 9 -1.48 -13.92 0.45
C LYS A 9 -0.83 -12.62 -0.03
N ASN A 10 -1.52 -11.51 0.08
CA ASN A 10 -1.04 -10.19 -0.29
C ASN A 10 -0.74 -9.32 0.94
N CYS A 11 -0.63 -9.94 2.11
CA CYS A 11 -0.19 -9.29 3.34
C CYS A 11 1.19 -9.82 3.69
N PHE A 12 2.12 -8.93 4.00
CA PHE A 12 3.53 -9.29 4.22
C PHE A 12 4.09 -8.57 5.42
N ILE A 13 5.04 -9.23 6.09
CA ILE A 13 5.87 -8.60 7.12
C ILE A 13 7.30 -8.75 6.64
N LYS A 14 8.01 -7.62 6.58
CA LYS A 14 9.38 -7.57 6.08
C LYS A 14 10.25 -6.79 7.07
N GLU A 15 11.49 -7.20 7.22
CA GLU A 15 12.41 -6.55 8.15
C GLU A 15 12.67 -5.11 7.77
N SER A 16 13.07 -4.87 6.52
CA SER A 16 13.41 -3.53 6.03
C SER A 16 13.47 -3.51 4.51
N VAL A 17 13.58 -2.31 3.95
CA VAL A 17 13.89 -2.09 2.53
C VAL A 17 15.11 -1.17 2.47
N LYS A 18 15.78 -1.14 1.33
CA LYS A 18 17.02 -0.36 1.17
C LYS A 18 16.76 1.15 1.19
N ASP A 19 15.74 1.58 0.47
CA ASP A 19 15.41 2.99 0.27
C ASP A 19 13.97 3.08 -0.27
N TRP A 20 13.53 4.29 -0.59
CA TRP A 20 12.16 4.51 -1.08
C TRP A 20 11.91 3.82 -2.43
N GLU A 21 12.93 3.72 -3.27
CA GLU A 21 12.79 3.06 -4.57
C GLU A 21 12.55 1.57 -4.39
N ASP A 22 13.30 0.94 -3.51
CA ASP A 22 13.11 -0.45 -3.15
C ASP A 22 11.73 -0.67 -2.51
N ALA A 23 11.27 0.28 -1.68
CA ALA A 23 9.94 0.22 -1.07
C ALA A 23 8.84 0.14 -2.13
N ILE A 24 8.93 0.94 -3.20
CA ILE A 24 7.96 0.91 -4.28
C ILE A 24 8.02 -0.43 -5.02
N CYS A 25 9.20 -0.94 -5.30
CA CYS A 25 9.37 -2.24 -5.96
C CYS A 25 8.77 -3.37 -5.12
N VAL A 26 9.05 -3.38 -3.83
CA VAL A 26 8.50 -4.39 -2.90
C VAL A 26 6.97 -4.30 -2.84
N ALA A 27 6.44 -3.08 -2.79
CA ALA A 27 5.00 -2.86 -2.71
C ALA A 27 4.28 -3.29 -3.98
N CYS A 28 4.86 -3.09 -5.15
CA CYS A 28 4.24 -3.43 -6.42
C CYS A 28 4.44 -4.90 -6.84
N ALA A 29 5.49 -5.55 -6.34
CA ALA A 29 5.84 -6.91 -6.76
C ALA A 29 4.69 -7.92 -6.68
N PRO A 30 3.95 -8.04 -5.56
CA PRO A 30 2.88 -9.03 -5.50
C PRO A 30 1.74 -8.75 -6.48
N MET A 31 1.49 -7.49 -6.79
CA MET A 31 0.45 -7.12 -7.76
C MET A 31 0.87 -7.47 -9.18
N ILE A 32 2.14 -7.29 -9.51
CA ILE A 32 2.69 -7.63 -10.83
C ILE A 32 2.77 -9.16 -10.98
N GLU A 33 3.30 -9.84 -9.99
CA GLU A 33 3.46 -11.30 -10.02
C GLU A 33 2.15 -12.04 -10.21
N GLN A 34 1.08 -11.52 -9.65
CA GLN A 34 -0.23 -12.14 -9.74
C GLN A 34 -1.05 -11.67 -10.95
N GLY A 35 -0.49 -10.78 -11.76
CA GLY A 35 -1.14 -10.31 -12.98
C GLY A 35 -2.23 -9.26 -12.75
N TYR A 36 -2.32 -8.68 -11.58
CA TYR A 36 -3.29 -7.60 -11.30
C TYR A 36 -2.89 -6.30 -12.00
N CYS A 37 -1.61 -6.09 -12.16
CA CYS A 37 -1.09 -4.98 -12.96
C CYS A 37 0.22 -5.39 -13.63
N THR A 38 0.74 -4.52 -14.50
CA THR A 38 2.00 -4.72 -15.18
C THR A 38 3.04 -3.78 -14.63
N LYS A 39 4.30 -3.94 -15.07
CA LYS A 39 5.39 -3.04 -14.69
C LYS A 39 5.10 -1.59 -15.08
N GLU A 40 4.24 -1.37 -16.06
CA GLU A 40 3.80 -0.04 -16.46
C GLU A 40 3.21 0.75 -15.28
N TYR A 41 2.48 0.08 -14.39
CA TYR A 41 1.92 0.71 -13.21
C TYR A 41 3.03 1.15 -12.24
N GLU A 42 4.01 0.29 -12.02
CA GLU A 42 5.18 0.62 -11.20
C GLU A 42 5.94 1.81 -11.77
N ASP A 43 6.17 1.80 -13.09
CA ASP A 43 6.84 2.90 -13.79
C ASP A 43 6.07 4.20 -13.62
N ALA A 44 4.73 4.15 -13.67
CA ALA A 44 3.89 5.33 -13.46
C ALA A 44 4.04 5.90 -12.04
N VAL A 45 4.16 5.03 -11.03
CA VAL A 45 4.41 5.48 -9.65
C VAL A 45 5.75 6.22 -9.58
N PHE A 46 6.80 5.69 -10.19
CA PHE A 46 8.12 6.34 -10.22
C PHE A 46 8.07 7.68 -10.95
N GLU A 47 7.46 7.74 -12.12
CA GLU A 47 7.33 8.98 -12.88
C GLU A 47 6.58 10.06 -12.08
N ASN A 48 5.49 9.69 -11.44
CA ASN A 48 4.70 10.62 -10.64
C ASN A 48 5.48 11.09 -9.41
N THR A 49 6.30 10.22 -8.85
CA THR A 49 7.15 10.60 -7.72
C THR A 49 8.18 11.65 -8.14
N GLU A 50 8.75 11.53 -9.33
CA GLU A 50 9.70 12.51 -9.86
C GLU A 50 9.04 13.87 -10.11
N LYS A 51 7.78 13.86 -10.55
CA LYS A 51 7.06 15.10 -10.87
C LYS A 51 6.48 15.80 -9.66
N PHE A 52 5.92 15.03 -8.73
CA PHE A 52 5.10 15.56 -7.63
C PHE A 52 5.66 15.27 -6.24
N GLY A 53 6.79 14.56 -6.15
CA GLY A 53 7.31 14.07 -4.89
C GLY A 53 6.51 12.87 -4.40
N PRO A 54 6.75 12.39 -3.18
CA PRO A 54 6.07 11.20 -2.64
C PRO A 54 4.65 11.51 -2.16
N TYR A 55 3.76 11.84 -3.08
CA TYR A 55 2.38 12.23 -2.82
C TYR A 55 1.57 11.16 -2.07
N TYR A 56 1.99 9.91 -2.16
CA TYR A 56 1.32 8.77 -1.54
C TYR A 56 1.69 8.58 -0.06
N VAL A 57 2.65 9.34 0.46
CA VAL A 57 2.95 9.32 1.90
C VAL A 57 1.98 10.28 2.57
N LEU A 58 0.94 9.72 3.21
CA LEU A 58 -0.19 10.48 3.73
C LEU A 58 0.06 11.03 5.13
N CYS A 59 0.80 10.28 5.95
CA CYS A 59 1.08 10.65 7.33
C CYS A 59 2.21 9.76 7.84
N GLU A 60 2.61 10.00 9.07
CA GLU A 60 3.64 9.17 9.70
C GLU A 60 3.23 7.71 9.68
N ASN A 61 4.17 6.84 9.34
CA ASN A 61 4.05 5.39 9.24
C ASN A 61 3.29 4.88 8.03
N PHE A 62 2.63 5.72 7.24
CA PHE A 62 1.69 5.23 6.23
C PHE A 62 1.96 5.78 4.83
N ALA A 63 2.07 4.88 3.86
CA ALA A 63 2.10 5.24 2.44
C ALA A 63 1.04 4.42 1.70
N LEU A 64 0.22 5.09 0.91
CA LEU A 64 -0.74 4.44 0.00
C LEU A 64 -0.18 4.54 -1.41
N ILE A 65 0.57 3.52 -1.80
CA ILE A 65 1.27 3.50 -3.09
C ILE A 65 0.25 3.27 -4.19
N HIS A 66 0.11 4.26 -5.05
CA HIS A 66 -0.86 4.24 -6.13
C HIS A 66 -0.45 5.21 -7.24
N ALA A 67 -0.99 4.98 -8.42
CA ALA A 67 -0.82 5.85 -9.57
C ALA A 67 -2.19 6.00 -10.26
N SER A 68 -2.20 6.56 -11.45
CA SER A 68 -3.42 6.64 -12.25
C SER A 68 -4.03 5.25 -12.43
N ASN A 69 -5.34 5.15 -12.29
CA ASN A 69 -6.07 3.89 -12.38
C ASN A 69 -6.05 3.22 -13.75
N GLN A 70 -5.47 3.86 -14.76
CA GLN A 70 -5.45 3.34 -16.13
C GLN A 70 -4.09 2.81 -16.56
N SER A 71 -3.06 3.01 -15.74
CA SER A 71 -1.67 2.67 -16.10
C SER A 71 -1.35 1.20 -15.85
N GLY A 72 -1.69 0.35 -16.83
CA GLY A 72 -1.30 -1.06 -16.76
C GLY A 72 -2.05 -1.89 -15.72
N VAL A 73 -3.26 -1.49 -15.35
CA VAL A 73 -4.06 -2.22 -14.36
C VAL A 73 -5.04 -3.17 -15.05
N ASN A 74 -5.01 -4.44 -14.64
CA ASN A 74 -5.89 -5.48 -15.15
C ASN A 74 -7.06 -5.75 -14.20
N GLU A 75 -6.84 -5.63 -12.90
CA GLU A 75 -7.83 -5.99 -11.89
C GLU A 75 -7.60 -5.16 -10.63
N THR A 76 -8.69 -4.70 -10.00
CA THR A 76 -8.59 -3.93 -8.77
C THR A 76 -8.22 -4.85 -7.61
N GLN A 77 -7.08 -4.58 -6.98
CA GLN A 77 -6.59 -5.35 -5.83
C GLN A 77 -5.71 -4.49 -4.94
N MET A 78 -5.41 -5.01 -3.77
CA MET A 78 -4.64 -4.32 -2.74
C MET A 78 -3.61 -5.27 -2.13
N ALA A 79 -2.50 -4.72 -1.66
CA ALA A 79 -1.50 -5.44 -0.89
C ALA A 79 -1.08 -4.59 0.29
N VAL A 80 -0.64 -5.23 1.38
CA VAL A 80 -0.16 -4.54 2.56
C VAL A 80 1.17 -5.15 2.98
N THR A 81 2.19 -4.31 3.16
CA THR A 81 3.49 -4.73 3.68
C THR A 81 3.80 -3.91 4.91
N VAL A 82 4.05 -4.57 6.03
CA VAL A 82 4.48 -3.92 7.27
C VAL A 82 5.98 -4.13 7.42
N LEU A 83 6.71 -3.03 7.58
CA LEU A 83 8.16 -3.05 7.77
C LEU A 83 8.46 -2.96 9.26
N LYS A 84 9.46 -3.70 9.73
CA LYS A 84 9.91 -3.60 11.11
C LYS A 84 10.77 -2.37 11.32
N GLU A 85 11.53 -1.98 10.29
CA GLU A 85 12.33 -0.76 10.30
C GLU A 85 11.76 0.24 9.30
N PRO A 86 11.73 1.54 9.66
CA PRO A 86 11.11 2.54 8.80
C PRO A 86 11.95 2.88 7.57
N VAL A 87 11.27 3.40 6.54
CA VAL A 87 11.89 3.97 5.36
C VAL A 87 11.36 5.38 5.17
N ARG A 88 12.20 6.28 4.65
CA ARG A 88 11.81 7.64 4.30
C ARG A 88 11.80 7.80 2.79
N PHE A 89 10.77 8.47 2.30
CA PHE A 89 10.61 8.73 0.87
C PHE A 89 11.26 10.04 0.44
N LYS A 90 11.65 10.88 1.39
CA LYS A 90 12.47 12.08 1.18
C LYS A 90 13.20 12.40 2.49
N PRO A 91 14.33 13.14 2.43
CA PRO A 91 15.17 13.33 3.62
C PRO A 91 14.47 13.91 4.85
N ASP A 92 13.53 14.84 4.64
CA ASP A 92 12.76 15.47 5.72
C ASP A 92 11.33 14.93 5.83
N GLY A 93 11.07 13.77 5.23
CA GLY A 93 9.75 13.16 5.23
C GLY A 93 9.49 12.32 6.46
N TYR A 94 8.28 11.77 6.51
CA TYR A 94 7.87 10.86 7.58
C TYR A 94 8.62 9.54 7.51
N ASP A 95 8.80 8.93 8.67
CA ASP A 95 9.19 7.52 8.75
C ASP A 95 7.98 6.67 8.38
N VAL A 96 8.14 5.73 7.45
CA VAL A 96 7.04 4.90 6.95
C VAL A 96 7.33 3.44 7.23
N ARG A 97 6.37 2.74 7.83
CA ARG A 97 6.46 1.31 8.12
C ARG A 97 5.31 0.51 7.52
N ILE A 98 4.23 1.16 7.08
CA ILE A 98 3.07 0.48 6.50
C ILE A 98 2.93 0.92 5.05
N LEU A 99 3.17 -0.03 4.14
CA LEU A 99 3.06 0.20 2.70
C LEU A 99 1.77 -0.49 2.23
N VAL A 100 0.78 0.31 1.83
CA VAL A 100 -0.43 -0.22 1.21
C VAL A 100 -0.34 0.06 -0.28
N THR A 101 -0.47 -0.99 -1.09
CA THR A 101 -0.48 -0.85 -2.54
C THR A 101 -1.91 -0.98 -3.01
N LEU A 102 -2.37 -0.02 -3.80
CA LEU A 102 -3.70 -0.06 -4.42
C LEU A 102 -3.55 0.02 -5.92
N VAL A 103 -4.05 -1.01 -6.61
CA VAL A 103 -4.17 -1.00 -8.07
C VAL A 103 -5.67 -1.05 -8.38
N ALA A 104 -6.15 -0.11 -9.17
CA ALA A 104 -7.59 0.02 -9.46
C ALA A 104 -7.79 0.23 -10.95
N LYS A 105 -8.69 -0.52 -11.55
CA LYS A 105 -8.93 -0.47 -12.99
C LYS A 105 -9.90 0.64 -13.43
N ASP A 106 -10.58 1.27 -12.49
CA ASP A 106 -11.49 2.38 -12.78
C ASP A 106 -11.56 3.37 -11.61
N ASN A 107 -12.13 4.55 -11.86
CA ASN A 107 -12.21 5.61 -10.85
C ASN A 107 -13.03 5.21 -9.64
N HIS A 108 -14.11 4.48 -9.85
CA HIS A 108 -15.01 4.08 -8.77
C HIS A 108 -14.28 3.16 -7.77
N SER A 109 -13.65 2.10 -8.26
CA SER A 109 -12.91 1.19 -7.40
C SER A 109 -11.67 1.84 -6.78
N HIS A 110 -11.05 2.80 -7.49
CA HIS A 110 -9.94 3.59 -6.95
C HIS A 110 -10.38 4.38 -5.72
N MET A 111 -11.50 5.10 -5.85
CA MET A 111 -12.03 5.90 -4.73
C MET A 111 -12.51 5.04 -3.57
N GLU A 112 -13.11 3.89 -3.86
CA GLU A 112 -13.53 2.96 -2.81
C GLU A 112 -12.33 2.43 -2.03
N GLY A 113 -11.26 2.08 -2.74
CA GLY A 113 -10.03 1.61 -2.11
C GLY A 113 -9.40 2.66 -1.21
N ILE A 114 -9.30 3.89 -1.71
CA ILE A 114 -8.75 5.01 -0.94
C ILE A 114 -9.59 5.24 0.32
N GLN A 115 -10.91 5.23 0.19
CA GLN A 115 -11.80 5.45 1.33
C GLN A 115 -11.63 4.35 2.40
N ALA A 116 -11.55 3.10 1.97
CA ALA A 116 -11.38 1.97 2.89
C ALA A 116 -10.08 2.09 3.67
N VAL A 117 -9.00 2.45 2.98
CA VAL A 117 -7.68 2.62 3.62
C VAL A 117 -7.68 3.84 4.55
N SER A 118 -8.31 4.92 4.14
CA SER A 118 -8.41 6.15 4.95
C SER A 118 -9.10 5.91 6.28
N ASN A 119 -10.11 5.04 6.31
CA ASN A 119 -10.79 4.68 7.55
C ASN A 119 -9.85 3.98 8.54
N ILE A 120 -8.89 3.24 8.04
CA ILE A 120 -7.89 2.57 8.89
C ILE A 120 -6.87 3.58 9.41
N PHE A 121 -6.39 4.49 8.57
CA PHE A 121 -5.46 5.56 8.96
C PHE A 121 -6.03 6.42 10.07
N ALA A 122 -7.32 6.67 10.04
CA ALA A 122 -8.00 7.53 11.00
C ALA A 122 -8.12 6.89 12.39
N ASP A 123 -7.89 5.59 12.49
CA ASP A 123 -7.99 4.85 13.76
C ASP A 123 -6.58 4.53 14.27
N GLU A 124 -6.11 5.33 15.22
CA GLU A 124 -4.79 5.18 15.82
C GLU A 124 -4.57 3.79 16.42
N SER A 125 -5.59 3.21 17.01
CA SER A 125 -5.54 1.86 17.57
C SER A 125 -5.23 0.82 16.50
N LYS A 126 -5.85 0.94 15.33
CA LYS A 126 -5.60 0.02 14.21
C LYS A 126 -4.20 0.20 13.62
N VAL A 127 -3.74 1.44 13.52
CA VAL A 127 -2.38 1.72 13.05
C VAL A 127 -1.37 1.07 14.00
N ASN A 128 -1.55 1.23 15.32
CA ASN A 128 -0.66 0.61 16.30
C ASN A 128 -0.70 -0.92 16.20
N SER A 129 -1.87 -1.49 15.99
CA SER A 129 -2.00 -2.95 15.82
C SER A 129 -1.27 -3.44 14.58
N LEU A 130 -1.32 -2.69 13.49
CA LEU A 130 -0.58 -3.02 12.28
C LEU A 130 0.93 -2.97 12.50
N LEU A 131 1.41 -1.95 13.20
CA LEU A 131 2.84 -1.81 13.50
C LEU A 131 3.37 -2.94 14.38
N ASN A 132 2.50 -3.57 15.17
CA ASN A 132 2.85 -4.66 16.07
C ASN A 132 2.45 -6.04 15.52
N ALA A 133 1.90 -6.11 14.32
CA ALA A 133 1.50 -7.38 13.72
C ALA A 133 2.72 -8.28 13.49
N SER A 134 2.59 -9.55 13.78
CA SER A 134 3.66 -10.53 13.63
C SER A 134 3.39 -11.57 12.55
N THR A 135 2.17 -11.58 11.98
CA THR A 135 1.81 -12.51 10.90
C THR A 135 0.96 -11.81 9.84
N PRO A 136 1.01 -12.30 8.58
CA PRO A 136 0.13 -11.82 7.53
C PRO A 136 -1.36 -11.91 7.88
N GLN A 137 -1.76 -12.96 8.60
CA GLN A 137 -3.15 -13.14 9.02
C GLN A 137 -3.60 -12.02 9.94
N GLU A 138 -2.74 -11.56 10.84
CA GLU A 138 -3.06 -10.45 11.73
C GLU A 138 -3.29 -9.16 10.94
N ILE A 139 -2.46 -8.90 9.92
CA ILE A 139 -2.63 -7.74 9.05
C ILE A 139 -3.98 -7.81 8.36
N TYR A 140 -4.29 -8.94 7.74
CA TYR A 140 -5.55 -9.16 7.06
C TYR A 140 -6.75 -8.92 7.98
N ASN A 141 -6.70 -9.49 9.17
CA ASN A 141 -7.79 -9.36 10.15
C ASN A 141 -8.04 -7.91 10.54
N ILE A 142 -6.98 -7.13 10.76
CA ILE A 142 -7.11 -5.72 11.12
C ILE A 142 -7.84 -4.94 10.02
N PHE A 143 -7.50 -5.20 8.77
CA PHE A 143 -8.14 -4.54 7.63
C PHE A 143 -9.60 -4.92 7.47
N VAL A 144 -9.91 -6.23 7.53
CA VAL A 144 -11.27 -6.70 7.26
C VAL A 144 -12.24 -6.52 8.43
N GLU A 145 -11.78 -6.54 9.66
CA GLU A 145 -12.62 -6.30 10.85
C GLU A 145 -13.24 -4.92 10.82
N ASN A 146 -12.63 -4.01 10.09
CA ASN A 146 -13.10 -2.64 9.98
C ASN A 146 -14.32 -2.50 9.09
N VAL A 147 -14.74 -3.58 8.46
CA VAL A 147 -15.83 -3.58 7.47
C VAL A 147 -17.18 -3.93 8.12
N GLY A 148 -17.17 -4.16 9.40
CA GLY A 148 -18.35 -4.60 10.15
C GLY A 148 -19.59 -3.78 9.98
#